data_10772a52ffb93cb87995d59292cdabf1
#
_entry.id   10772a52ffb93cb87995d59292cdabf1
#
_cell.length_a   1.000
_cell.length_b   1.000
_cell.length_c   1.000
_cell.angle_alpha   90.00
_cell.angle_beta   90.00
_cell.angle_gamma   90.00
#
_symmetry.space_group_name_H-M   'P 1'
#
loop_
_entity.id
_entity.type
_entity.pdbx_description
1 polymer ?
#
loop_
_entity_poly.entity_id
_entity_poly.type
_entity_poly.pdbx_seq_one_letter_code
_entity_poly.pdbx_strand_id
1 'polypeptide(L)'
;DYRLAVPKFLQVATRDGFVMEAMMIKPPDFDPSLRYPVFQHTYAGPHAQQVQNRWGGSAQMFYQLLAQQGIIVWVMDNRTASGKGAVSTWPVYQNFGELELRDIEDGLAWLKTQSYVDGSRIGIEGWSYGGFMTSYALTHSESFAMGIAGGTVSDWRDYDTIYTERFMRTPQNNPEGYRKSSPRFNAADLHGALLLLHGTMDDNVHLQNTLQFTYALQKAGKPFELMLYPKSRHSVTDPDLNTHLRRGMLDFILEHLRPAGTAPTRPTGQ
;
A
#
# COMPACT_ATOMS: atom_id res chain seq x y z
N ASP A 1 -10.59 -16.78 -23.39
CA ASP A 1 -10.64 -15.33 -23.60
C ASP A 1 -11.02 -14.67 -22.29
N TYR A 2 -10.16 -13.77 -21.81
CA TYR A 2 -10.39 -13.04 -20.56
C TYR A 2 -11.13 -11.73 -20.84
N ARG A 3 -12.20 -11.44 -20.09
CA ARG A 3 -12.87 -10.15 -20.13
C ARG A 3 -12.18 -9.21 -19.16
N LEU A 4 -11.27 -8.37 -19.66
CA LEU A 4 -10.54 -7.41 -18.84
C LEU A 4 -11.37 -6.15 -18.61
N ALA A 5 -11.28 -5.60 -17.40
CA ALA A 5 -11.88 -4.34 -17.05
C ALA A 5 -11.01 -3.16 -17.55
N VAL A 6 -11.66 -2.14 -18.10
CA VAL A 6 -10.97 -0.95 -18.61
C VAL A 6 -10.69 0.01 -17.42
N PRO A 7 -9.43 0.39 -17.17
CA PRO A 7 -9.11 1.37 -16.16
C PRO A 7 -9.75 2.74 -16.46
N LYS A 8 -10.33 3.37 -15.45
CA LYS A 8 -10.84 4.73 -15.51
C LYS A 8 -9.87 5.67 -14.81
N PHE A 9 -9.40 6.69 -15.52
CA PHE A 9 -8.56 7.75 -14.97
C PHE A 9 -9.42 8.89 -14.43
N LEU A 10 -9.04 9.43 -13.30
CA LEU A 10 -9.80 10.41 -12.51
C LEU A 10 -8.86 11.43 -11.90
N GLN A 11 -9.43 12.57 -11.52
CA GLN A 11 -8.77 13.56 -10.68
C GLN A 11 -9.55 13.72 -9.38
N VAL A 12 -8.84 13.77 -8.26
CA VAL A 12 -9.43 13.91 -6.92
C VAL A 12 -8.73 15.06 -6.22
N ALA A 13 -9.50 16.03 -5.76
CA ALA A 13 -8.95 17.15 -5.00
C ALA A 13 -8.78 16.76 -3.52
N THR A 14 -7.66 17.15 -2.93
CA THR A 14 -7.44 17.11 -1.49
C THR A 14 -8.24 18.22 -0.80
N ARG A 15 -8.37 18.14 0.53
CA ARG A 15 -9.05 19.16 1.36
C ARG A 15 -8.44 20.57 1.24
N ASP A 16 -7.17 20.66 0.85
CA ASP A 16 -6.44 21.92 0.62
C ASP A 16 -6.36 22.31 -0.88
N GLY A 17 -7.11 21.61 -1.74
CA GLY A 17 -7.28 21.95 -3.16
C GLY A 17 -6.18 21.43 -4.09
N PHE A 18 -5.23 20.60 -3.61
CA PHE A 18 -4.29 19.93 -4.50
C PHE A 18 -5.00 18.86 -5.34
N VAL A 19 -4.70 18.77 -6.64
CA VAL A 19 -5.35 17.79 -7.53
C VAL A 19 -4.45 16.58 -7.71
N MET A 20 -4.94 15.43 -7.23
CA MET A 20 -4.29 14.13 -7.36
C MET A 20 -4.79 13.38 -8.59
N GLU A 21 -3.89 12.67 -9.27
CA GLU A 21 -4.27 11.71 -10.32
C GLU A 21 -4.65 10.39 -9.70
N ALA A 22 -5.68 9.74 -10.24
CA ALA A 22 -6.14 8.45 -9.78
C ALA A 22 -6.56 7.53 -10.93
N MET A 23 -6.50 6.23 -10.67
CA MET A 23 -6.96 5.19 -11.58
C MET A 23 -7.84 4.20 -10.81
N MET A 24 -8.98 3.87 -11.37
CA MET A 24 -9.93 2.91 -10.82
C MET A 24 -10.18 1.79 -11.82
N ILE A 25 -10.10 0.54 -11.34
CA ILE A 25 -10.50 -0.65 -12.09
C ILE A 25 -11.68 -1.28 -11.36
N LYS A 26 -12.84 -1.31 -12.00
CA LYS A 26 -14.07 -1.90 -11.45
C LYS A 26 -14.20 -3.35 -11.91
N PRO A 27 -14.95 -4.20 -11.19
CA PRO A 27 -15.31 -5.53 -11.67
C PRO A 27 -15.86 -5.53 -13.10
N PRO A 28 -15.58 -6.56 -13.94
CA PRO A 28 -16.10 -6.63 -15.32
C PRO A 28 -17.65 -6.63 -15.39
N ASP A 29 -18.30 -7.20 -14.37
CA ASP A 29 -19.76 -7.25 -14.24
C ASP A 29 -20.24 -6.29 -13.17
N PHE A 30 -19.68 -5.05 -13.18
CA PHE A 30 -20.00 -4.02 -12.21
C PHE A 30 -21.48 -3.61 -12.23
N ASP A 31 -22.13 -3.74 -11.07
CA ASP A 31 -23.50 -3.27 -10.83
C ASP A 31 -23.45 -2.10 -9.83
N PRO A 32 -23.87 -0.88 -10.23
CA PRO A 32 -23.83 0.29 -9.36
C PRO A 32 -24.79 0.23 -8.15
N SER A 33 -25.70 -0.75 -8.10
CA SER A 33 -26.59 -1.00 -6.96
C SER A 33 -25.94 -1.79 -5.84
N LEU A 34 -24.79 -2.47 -6.11
CA LEU A 34 -24.04 -3.26 -5.15
C LEU A 34 -22.93 -2.42 -4.52
N ARG A 35 -22.46 -2.86 -3.34
CA ARG A 35 -21.31 -2.28 -2.66
C ARG A 35 -20.11 -3.20 -2.75
N TYR A 36 -18.98 -2.63 -3.15
CA TYR A 36 -17.75 -3.34 -3.41
C TYR A 36 -16.63 -2.94 -2.42
N PRO A 37 -15.84 -3.90 -1.95
CA PRO A 37 -14.61 -3.59 -1.24
C PRO A 37 -13.61 -2.91 -2.18
N VAL A 38 -12.67 -2.18 -1.60
CA VAL A 38 -11.62 -1.47 -2.35
C VAL A 38 -10.25 -1.97 -1.93
N PHE A 39 -9.41 -2.29 -2.91
CA PHE A 39 -8.00 -2.55 -2.73
C PHE A 39 -7.21 -1.36 -3.29
N GLN A 40 -6.52 -0.64 -2.42
CA GLN A 40 -5.68 0.48 -2.80
C GLN A 40 -4.23 0.03 -2.92
N HIS A 41 -3.66 0.20 -4.12
CA HIS A 41 -2.22 0.16 -4.31
C HIS A 41 -1.62 1.55 -4.10
N THR A 42 -0.52 1.63 -3.33
CA THR A 42 0.19 2.87 -3.07
C THR A 42 1.71 2.69 -3.13
N TYR A 43 2.39 3.74 -3.56
CA TYR A 43 3.82 3.91 -3.30
C TYR A 43 4.05 5.14 -2.41
N ALA A 44 3.49 6.27 -2.78
CA ALA A 44 3.47 7.55 -2.08
C ALA A 44 4.85 8.22 -1.89
N GLY A 45 5.94 7.56 -2.26
CA GLY A 45 7.28 8.11 -2.11
C GLY A 45 7.56 9.28 -3.05
N PRO A 46 8.43 10.22 -2.64
CA PRO A 46 8.80 11.36 -3.46
C PRO A 46 9.29 10.96 -4.86
N HIS A 47 8.77 11.66 -5.88
CA HIS A 47 9.07 11.50 -7.29
C HIS A 47 8.72 10.14 -7.90
N ALA A 48 7.81 9.37 -7.28
CA ALA A 48 7.32 8.13 -7.84
C ALA A 48 5.86 8.27 -8.31
N GLN A 49 5.58 7.78 -9.52
CA GLN A 49 4.26 7.81 -10.15
C GLN A 49 3.72 6.40 -10.31
N GLN A 50 2.50 6.15 -9.84
CA GLN A 50 1.81 4.87 -9.98
C GLN A 50 0.66 4.92 -10.99
N VAL A 51 0.01 6.07 -11.12
CA VAL A 51 -1.08 6.26 -12.10
C VAL A 51 -0.49 6.50 -13.48
N GLN A 52 -0.61 5.49 -14.36
CA GLN A 52 -0.02 5.52 -15.68
C GLN A 52 -0.97 4.91 -16.72
N ASN A 53 -1.19 5.60 -17.83
CA ASN A 53 -1.97 5.08 -18.96
C ASN A 53 -1.06 4.24 -19.86
N ARG A 54 -0.71 3.04 -19.38
CA ARG A 54 0.10 2.07 -20.12
C ARG A 54 -0.30 0.65 -19.77
N TRP A 55 0.09 -0.31 -20.60
CA TRP A 55 0.03 -1.71 -20.23
C TRP A 55 1.07 -2.01 -19.14
N GLY A 56 0.61 -2.38 -17.95
CA GLY A 56 1.46 -2.56 -16.76
C GLY A 56 1.93 -4.01 -16.53
N GLY A 57 1.79 -4.90 -17.50
CA GLY A 57 2.27 -6.29 -17.41
C GLY A 57 1.63 -7.08 -16.25
N SER A 58 2.44 -7.88 -15.55
CA SER A 58 1.98 -8.79 -14.49
C SER A 58 1.32 -8.07 -13.29
N ALA A 59 1.75 -6.86 -12.97
CA ALA A 59 1.13 -6.09 -11.89
C ALA A 59 -0.31 -5.70 -12.24
N GLN A 60 -0.54 -5.23 -13.46
CA GLN A 60 -1.91 -4.94 -13.92
C GLN A 60 -2.76 -6.20 -14.06
N MET A 61 -2.18 -7.34 -14.44
CA MET A 61 -2.93 -8.61 -14.47
C MET A 61 -3.35 -9.05 -13.07
N PHE A 62 -2.57 -8.75 -12.03
CA PHE A 62 -3.00 -8.98 -10.65
C PHE A 62 -4.18 -8.08 -10.27
N TYR A 63 -4.18 -6.81 -10.69
CA TYR A 63 -5.34 -5.92 -10.49
C TYR A 63 -6.59 -6.41 -11.24
N GLN A 64 -6.42 -6.95 -12.46
CA GLN A 64 -7.51 -7.57 -13.19
C GLN A 64 -8.07 -8.80 -12.45
N LEU A 65 -7.19 -9.62 -11.87
CA LEU A 65 -7.59 -10.76 -11.04
C LEU A 65 -8.43 -10.31 -9.84
N LEU A 66 -8.02 -9.26 -9.12
CA LEU A 66 -8.80 -8.70 -8.02
C LEU A 66 -10.16 -8.16 -8.49
N ALA A 67 -10.20 -7.49 -9.62
CA ALA A 67 -11.46 -7.02 -10.21
C ALA A 67 -12.41 -8.19 -10.55
N GLN A 68 -11.89 -9.31 -11.05
CA GLN A 68 -12.66 -10.56 -11.29
C GLN A 68 -13.22 -11.15 -9.98
N GLN A 69 -12.58 -10.89 -8.84
CA GLN A 69 -13.06 -11.31 -7.52
C GLN A 69 -14.08 -10.33 -6.90
N GLY A 70 -14.56 -9.35 -7.67
CA GLY A 70 -15.51 -8.37 -7.17
C GLY A 70 -14.90 -7.28 -6.28
N ILE A 71 -13.63 -6.97 -6.45
CA ILE A 71 -12.90 -5.95 -5.68
C ILE A 71 -12.57 -4.78 -6.61
N ILE A 72 -12.91 -3.56 -6.21
CA ILE A 72 -12.47 -2.36 -6.90
C ILE A 72 -10.98 -2.15 -6.61
N VAL A 73 -10.17 -2.00 -7.65
CA VAL A 73 -8.77 -1.60 -7.49
C VAL A 73 -8.67 -0.09 -7.66
N TRP A 74 -8.02 0.54 -6.68
CA TRP A 74 -7.77 1.97 -6.62
C TRP A 74 -6.27 2.24 -6.56
N VAL A 75 -5.80 3.09 -7.46
CA VAL A 75 -4.41 3.58 -7.48
C VAL A 75 -4.47 5.09 -7.50
N MET A 76 -3.70 5.75 -6.64
CA MET A 76 -3.70 7.19 -6.55
C MET A 76 -2.29 7.72 -6.30
N ASP A 77 -1.95 8.77 -7.00
CA ASP A 77 -0.71 9.51 -6.82
C ASP A 77 -0.97 10.72 -5.92
N ASN A 78 -0.41 10.69 -4.72
CA ASN A 78 -0.41 11.81 -3.80
C ASN A 78 0.48 12.96 -4.33
N ARG A 79 0.53 14.09 -3.63
CA ARG A 79 1.24 15.30 -4.10
C ARG A 79 2.74 15.12 -4.34
N THR A 80 3.37 14.11 -3.74
CA THR A 80 4.81 13.85 -3.91
C THR A 80 5.15 13.11 -5.18
N ALA A 81 4.15 12.63 -5.94
CA ALA A 81 4.36 11.90 -7.19
C ALA A 81 5.06 12.75 -8.27
N SER A 82 5.68 12.07 -9.23
CA SER A 82 6.31 12.72 -10.39
C SER A 82 5.33 13.57 -11.20
N GLY A 83 5.82 14.58 -11.87
CA GLY A 83 5.03 15.43 -12.78
C GLY A 83 4.24 16.56 -12.11
N LYS A 84 4.26 16.67 -10.79
CA LYS A 84 3.58 17.75 -10.04
C LYS A 84 4.50 18.92 -9.67
N GLY A 85 5.78 18.83 -10.02
CA GLY A 85 6.79 19.86 -9.73
C GLY A 85 7.44 19.69 -8.34
N ALA A 86 8.60 20.33 -8.14
CA ALA A 86 9.35 20.18 -6.89
C ALA A 86 8.61 20.77 -5.68
N VAL A 87 7.85 21.85 -5.87
CA VAL A 87 7.11 22.54 -4.80
C VAL A 87 6.10 21.60 -4.11
N SER A 88 5.49 20.68 -4.85
CA SER A 88 4.54 19.73 -4.29
C SER A 88 5.20 18.70 -3.34
N THR A 89 6.50 18.47 -3.46
CA THR A 89 7.27 17.54 -2.62
C THR A 89 7.84 18.23 -1.37
N TRP A 90 8.06 19.56 -1.38
CA TRP A 90 8.68 20.24 -0.24
C TRP A 90 7.96 20.06 1.10
N PRO A 91 6.63 19.97 1.16
CA PRO A 91 5.93 19.81 2.45
C PRO A 91 6.27 18.52 3.21
N VAL A 92 6.79 17.47 2.55
CA VAL A 92 7.22 16.24 3.24
C VAL A 92 8.65 16.30 3.77
N TYR A 93 9.35 17.41 3.53
CA TYR A 93 10.71 17.61 4.05
C TYR A 93 10.70 17.57 5.58
N GLN A 94 11.53 16.72 6.15
CA GLN A 94 11.67 16.41 7.56
C GLN A 94 10.47 15.68 8.20
N ASN A 95 9.45 15.29 7.42
CA ASN A 95 8.24 14.68 7.97
C ASN A 95 7.60 13.70 6.97
N PHE A 96 8.19 12.52 6.82
CA PHE A 96 7.62 11.45 6.00
C PHE A 96 6.39 10.83 6.65
N GLY A 97 5.40 10.50 5.84
CA GLY A 97 4.22 9.73 6.20
C GLY A 97 2.98 10.56 6.48
N GLU A 98 3.10 11.66 7.23
CA GLU A 98 1.93 12.42 7.69
C GLU A 98 1.13 13.05 6.54
N LEU A 99 1.81 13.78 5.65
CA LEU A 99 1.13 14.46 4.54
C LEU A 99 0.70 13.48 3.46
N GLU A 100 1.51 12.47 3.20
CA GLU A 100 1.17 11.39 2.27
C GLU A 100 -0.06 10.64 2.73
N LEU A 101 -0.17 10.31 4.03
CA LEU A 101 -1.36 9.67 4.59
C LEU A 101 -2.59 10.59 4.50
N ARG A 102 -2.43 11.88 4.77
CA ARG A 102 -3.50 12.86 4.65
C ARG A 102 -4.06 12.92 3.22
N ASP A 103 -3.18 12.93 2.22
CA ASP A 103 -3.60 12.88 0.81
C ASP A 103 -4.31 11.57 0.47
N ILE A 104 -3.81 10.44 0.98
CA ILE A 104 -4.45 9.13 0.83
C ILE A 104 -5.84 9.15 1.45
N GLU A 105 -6.00 9.67 2.66
CA GLU A 105 -7.30 9.80 3.34
C GLU A 105 -8.28 10.71 2.59
N ASP A 106 -7.80 11.77 1.95
CA ASP A 106 -8.62 12.61 1.09
C ASP A 106 -9.14 11.83 -0.13
N GLY A 107 -8.30 10.98 -0.71
CA GLY A 107 -8.73 10.03 -1.75
C GLY A 107 -9.78 9.03 -1.25
N LEU A 108 -9.60 8.50 -0.03
CA LEU A 108 -10.59 7.61 0.60
C LEU A 108 -11.90 8.34 0.91
N ALA A 109 -11.84 9.60 1.36
CA ALA A 109 -13.01 10.41 1.59
C ALA A 109 -13.84 10.55 0.30
N TRP A 110 -13.19 10.83 -0.83
CA TRP A 110 -13.83 10.85 -2.13
C TRP A 110 -14.42 9.48 -2.50
N LEU A 111 -13.68 8.37 -2.31
CA LEU A 111 -14.18 7.02 -2.57
C LEU A 111 -15.45 6.72 -1.77
N LYS A 112 -15.48 7.09 -0.48
CA LYS A 112 -16.62 6.87 0.40
C LYS A 112 -17.87 7.67 -0.01
N THR A 113 -17.74 8.70 -0.85
CA THR A 113 -18.92 9.38 -1.45
C THR A 113 -19.57 8.58 -2.58
N GLN A 114 -18.88 7.56 -3.11
CA GLN A 114 -19.44 6.73 -4.16
C GLN A 114 -20.38 5.67 -3.58
N SER A 115 -21.64 5.64 -4.01
CA SER A 115 -22.67 4.73 -3.46
C SER A 115 -22.32 3.25 -3.53
N TYR A 116 -21.49 2.89 -4.53
CA TYR A 116 -21.03 1.53 -4.78
C TYR A 116 -19.78 1.12 -3.98
N VAL A 117 -19.22 1.98 -3.14
CA VAL A 117 -18.05 1.66 -2.31
C VAL A 117 -18.48 1.21 -0.93
N ASP A 118 -17.96 0.08 -0.47
CA ASP A 118 -18.05 -0.32 0.93
C ASP A 118 -16.88 0.30 1.72
N GLY A 119 -17.15 1.41 2.35
CA GLY A 119 -16.15 2.18 3.10
C GLY A 119 -15.61 1.47 4.35
N SER A 120 -16.20 0.34 4.77
CA SER A 120 -15.70 -0.48 5.89
C SER A 120 -14.72 -1.57 5.42
N ARG A 121 -14.61 -1.82 4.11
CA ARG A 121 -13.78 -2.85 3.52
C ARG A 121 -12.81 -2.24 2.51
N ILE A 122 -11.86 -1.47 3.03
CA ILE A 122 -10.78 -0.86 2.25
C ILE A 122 -9.46 -1.44 2.74
N GLY A 123 -8.68 -2.02 1.82
CA GLY A 123 -7.33 -2.49 2.07
C GLY A 123 -6.30 -1.60 1.39
N ILE A 124 -5.07 -1.60 1.91
CA ILE A 124 -3.93 -0.87 1.35
C ILE A 124 -2.77 -1.83 1.11
N GLU A 125 -2.05 -1.63 0.03
CA GLU A 125 -0.85 -2.42 -0.28
C GLU A 125 0.22 -1.54 -0.89
N GLY A 126 1.48 -1.86 -0.58
CA GLY A 126 2.61 -1.25 -1.23
C GLY A 126 3.93 -1.95 -0.89
N TRP A 127 4.94 -1.66 -1.71
CA TRP A 127 6.27 -2.22 -1.61
C TRP A 127 7.31 -1.11 -1.39
N SER A 128 8.36 -1.37 -0.60
CA SER A 128 9.43 -0.41 -0.34
C SER A 128 8.90 0.83 0.41
N TYR A 129 8.97 2.01 -0.16
CA TYR A 129 8.30 3.20 0.40
C TYR A 129 6.78 2.96 0.52
N GLY A 130 6.18 2.25 -0.43
CA GLY A 130 4.79 1.83 -0.34
C GLY A 130 4.52 0.86 0.82
N GLY A 131 5.48 0.00 1.14
CA GLY A 131 5.47 -0.84 2.34
C GLY A 131 5.54 -0.01 3.62
N PHE A 132 6.44 0.99 3.66
CA PHE A 132 6.46 2.00 4.72
C PHE A 132 5.10 2.69 4.84
N MET A 133 4.55 3.18 3.73
CA MET A 133 3.28 3.90 3.73
C MET A 133 2.12 3.04 4.20
N THR A 134 2.09 1.76 3.81
CA THR A 134 1.10 0.77 4.31
C THR A 134 1.23 0.56 5.82
N SER A 135 2.45 0.32 6.30
CA SER A 135 2.72 0.15 7.74
C SER A 135 2.39 1.43 8.53
N TYR A 136 2.73 2.58 7.96
CA TYR A 136 2.43 3.89 8.55
C TYR A 136 0.92 4.14 8.61
N ALA A 137 0.20 3.85 7.52
CA ALA A 137 -1.25 4.02 7.46
C ALA A 137 -1.97 3.16 8.52
N LEU A 138 -1.55 1.90 8.70
CA LEU A 138 -2.17 1.02 9.70
C LEU A 138 -1.81 1.38 11.15
N THR A 139 -0.74 2.14 11.38
CA THR A 139 -0.35 2.59 12.72
C THR A 139 -0.77 4.03 13.04
N HIS A 140 -1.38 4.75 12.08
CA HIS A 140 -1.77 6.16 12.26
C HIS A 140 -3.21 6.46 11.79
N SER A 141 -3.93 5.46 11.25
CA SER A 141 -5.29 5.64 10.73
C SER A 141 -6.11 4.37 10.93
N GLU A 142 -7.40 4.54 11.21
CA GLU A 142 -8.39 3.44 11.28
C GLU A 142 -9.13 3.24 9.95
N SER A 143 -8.68 3.88 8.86
CA SER A 143 -9.39 3.88 7.59
C SER A 143 -9.29 2.57 6.82
N PHE A 144 -8.40 1.66 7.23
CA PHE A 144 -8.09 0.43 6.51
C PHE A 144 -8.43 -0.82 7.32
N ALA A 145 -9.15 -1.77 6.70
CA ALA A 145 -9.44 -3.06 7.30
C ALA A 145 -8.23 -4.02 7.28
N MET A 146 -7.32 -3.83 6.29
CA MET A 146 -6.12 -4.64 6.15
C MET A 146 -5.03 -3.89 5.38
N GLY A 147 -3.77 -4.34 5.56
CA GLY A 147 -2.64 -3.88 4.77
C GLY A 147 -1.64 -4.98 4.46
N ILE A 148 -1.03 -4.88 3.26
CA ILE A 148 0.08 -5.74 2.84
C ILE A 148 1.31 -4.86 2.64
N ALA A 149 2.32 -5.00 3.49
CA ALA A 149 3.54 -4.20 3.45
C ALA A 149 4.73 -5.06 3.02
N GLY A 150 5.18 -4.85 1.78
CA GLY A 150 6.34 -5.55 1.24
C GLY A 150 7.61 -4.72 1.35
N GLY A 151 8.75 -5.34 1.76
CA GLY A 151 10.05 -4.67 1.85
C GLY A 151 9.96 -3.35 2.62
N THR A 152 9.23 -3.33 3.74
CA THR A 152 8.86 -2.10 4.45
C THR A 152 10.05 -1.45 5.15
N VAL A 153 10.20 -0.13 5.02
CA VAL A 153 11.00 0.68 5.96
C VAL A 153 10.14 0.90 7.21
N SER A 154 10.61 0.47 8.36
CA SER A 154 9.90 0.66 9.65
C SER A 154 10.50 1.76 10.50
N ASP A 155 11.73 2.14 10.18
CA ASP A 155 12.45 3.25 10.80
C ASP A 155 13.46 3.82 9.79
N TRP A 156 13.35 5.08 9.48
CA TRP A 156 14.21 5.74 8.48
C TRP A 156 15.69 5.84 8.89
N ARG A 157 16.03 5.57 10.16
CA ARG A 157 17.41 5.41 10.61
C ARG A 157 18.06 4.11 10.13
N ASP A 158 17.24 3.14 9.72
CA ASP A 158 17.65 1.83 9.20
C ASP A 158 17.60 1.79 7.65
N TYR A 159 17.59 2.95 6.99
CA TYR A 159 17.70 3.09 5.52
C TYR A 159 18.91 3.93 5.14
N ASP A 160 19.30 3.92 3.85
CA ASP A 160 20.51 4.60 3.41
C ASP A 160 20.46 6.12 3.62
N THR A 161 21.64 6.71 3.87
CA THR A 161 21.77 8.13 4.20
C THR A 161 21.58 9.03 3.00
N ILE A 162 21.98 8.59 1.79
CA ILE A 162 21.87 9.39 0.56
C ILE A 162 20.42 9.74 0.28
N TYR A 163 19.52 8.76 0.39
CA TYR A 163 18.09 8.98 0.22
C TYR A 163 17.49 9.68 1.44
N THR A 164 17.69 9.09 2.63
CA THR A 164 16.98 9.49 3.84
C THR A 164 17.36 10.91 4.27
N GLU A 165 18.64 11.23 4.38
CA GLU A 165 19.09 12.53 4.91
C GLU A 165 18.78 13.69 3.96
N ARG A 166 18.66 13.42 2.66
CA ARG A 166 18.21 14.44 1.68
C ARG A 166 16.81 14.98 2.01
N PHE A 167 15.92 14.11 2.51
CA PHE A 167 14.54 14.49 2.82
C PHE A 167 14.32 14.73 4.32
N MET A 168 14.98 13.96 5.18
CA MET A 168 14.73 13.94 6.62
C MET A 168 15.81 14.65 7.44
N ARG A 169 16.92 15.12 6.81
CA ARG A 169 18.15 15.55 7.46
C ARG A 169 18.77 14.37 8.26
N THR A 170 19.76 14.66 9.10
CA THR A 170 20.32 13.62 9.98
C THR A 170 19.39 13.33 11.17
N PRO A 171 19.43 12.13 11.77
CA PRO A 171 18.65 11.82 12.95
C PRO A 171 18.90 12.78 14.13
N GLN A 172 20.13 13.29 14.25
CA GLN A 172 20.49 14.27 15.30
C GLN A 172 19.84 15.64 15.07
N ASN A 173 19.65 16.03 13.81
CA ASN A 173 19.07 17.32 13.46
C ASN A 173 17.53 17.29 13.35
N ASN A 174 16.93 16.10 13.28
CA ASN A 174 15.49 15.90 13.15
C ASN A 174 14.99 14.68 13.94
N PRO A 175 15.31 14.56 15.25
CA PRO A 175 14.95 13.35 16.03
C PRO A 175 13.43 13.09 16.08
N GLU A 176 12.63 14.15 16.17
CA GLU A 176 11.17 14.03 16.22
C GLU A 176 10.57 13.58 14.86
N GLY A 177 11.07 14.07 13.73
CA GLY A 177 10.64 13.63 12.42
C GLY A 177 10.89 12.13 12.22
N TYR A 178 12.08 11.65 12.58
CA TYR A 178 12.39 10.21 12.53
C TYR A 178 11.51 9.38 13.46
N ARG A 179 11.19 9.88 14.66
CA ARG A 179 10.29 9.18 15.58
C ARG A 179 8.87 9.11 15.07
N LYS A 180 8.32 10.24 14.61
CA LYS A 180 6.94 10.33 14.08
C LYS A 180 6.74 9.55 12.81
N SER A 181 7.73 9.51 11.92
CA SER A 181 7.68 8.77 10.67
C SER A 181 7.93 7.26 10.82
N SER A 182 8.06 6.73 12.04
CA SER A 182 8.41 5.33 12.25
C SER A 182 7.20 4.49 12.67
N PRO A 183 6.69 3.59 11.81
CA PRO A 183 5.67 2.60 12.20
C PRO A 183 6.09 1.76 13.40
N ARG A 184 7.40 1.47 13.54
CA ARG A 184 7.94 0.72 14.67
C ARG A 184 7.66 1.37 16.02
N PHE A 185 7.75 2.69 16.12
CA PHE A 185 7.48 3.41 17.38
C PHE A 185 5.98 3.55 17.66
N ASN A 186 5.15 3.36 16.67
CA ASN A 186 3.70 3.43 16.76
C ASN A 186 3.03 2.04 16.62
N ALA A 187 3.79 0.96 16.84
CA ALA A 187 3.31 -0.41 16.70
C ALA A 187 2.10 -0.74 17.60
N ALA A 188 1.98 -0.08 18.75
CA ALA A 188 0.84 -0.25 19.68
C ALA A 188 -0.48 0.27 19.08
N ASP A 189 -0.42 1.16 18.10
CA ASP A 189 -1.57 1.77 17.46
C ASP A 189 -1.99 1.05 16.18
N LEU A 190 -1.42 -0.15 15.91
CA LEU A 190 -1.78 -0.93 14.73
C LEU A 190 -3.28 -1.23 14.72
N HIS A 191 -3.95 -0.89 13.61
CA HIS A 191 -5.33 -1.22 13.28
C HIS A 191 -5.40 -2.12 12.04
N GLY A 192 -6.45 -2.95 11.96
CA GLY A 192 -6.66 -3.86 10.84
C GLY A 192 -5.68 -5.04 10.81
N ALA A 193 -5.86 -5.92 9.84
CA ALA A 193 -4.98 -7.05 9.62
C ALA A 193 -3.72 -6.63 8.87
N LEU A 194 -2.55 -7.15 9.24
CA LEU A 194 -1.27 -6.83 8.63
C LEU A 194 -0.56 -8.08 8.13
N LEU A 195 -0.21 -8.08 6.83
CA LEU A 195 0.72 -9.04 6.22
C LEU A 195 2.03 -8.34 5.86
N LEU A 196 3.13 -8.83 6.42
CA LEU A 196 4.49 -8.38 6.11
C LEU A 196 5.16 -9.36 5.14
N LEU A 197 5.76 -8.84 4.08
CA LEU A 197 6.47 -9.62 3.06
C LEU A 197 7.90 -9.10 2.92
N HIS A 198 8.93 -9.98 2.93
CA HIS A 198 10.31 -9.51 2.80
C HIS A 198 11.24 -10.57 2.18
N GLY A 199 12.13 -10.14 1.29
CA GLY A 199 13.23 -10.96 0.80
C GLY A 199 14.36 -11.05 1.84
N THR A 200 14.87 -12.26 2.13
CA THR A 200 15.91 -12.41 3.18
C THR A 200 17.29 -11.89 2.77
N MET A 201 17.50 -11.62 1.48
CA MET A 201 18.74 -11.04 0.94
C MET A 201 18.51 -9.62 0.40
N ASP A 202 17.51 -8.92 0.94
CA ASP A 202 17.23 -7.54 0.54
C ASP A 202 18.40 -6.64 0.95
N ASP A 203 19.10 -6.14 -0.06
CA ASP A 203 20.28 -5.28 0.05
C ASP A 203 19.95 -3.79 -0.16
N ASN A 204 18.68 -3.46 -0.31
CA ASN A 204 18.14 -2.10 -0.38
C ASN A 204 17.46 -1.74 0.95
N VAL A 205 16.32 -2.35 1.24
CA VAL A 205 15.68 -2.25 2.56
C VAL A 205 16.02 -3.50 3.36
N HIS A 206 16.97 -3.40 4.25
CA HIS A 206 17.44 -4.56 5.00
C HIS A 206 16.31 -5.22 5.80
N LEU A 207 16.27 -6.56 5.82
CA LEU A 207 15.29 -7.36 6.57
C LEU A 207 15.17 -6.93 8.04
N GLN A 208 16.22 -6.32 8.60
CA GLN A 208 16.23 -5.73 9.93
C GLN A 208 15.02 -4.82 10.18
N ASN A 209 14.60 -4.03 9.18
CA ASN A 209 13.41 -3.18 9.30
C ASN A 209 12.16 -3.98 9.67
N THR A 210 11.89 -5.06 8.94
CA THR A 210 10.74 -5.93 9.24
C THR A 210 10.89 -6.65 10.59
N LEU A 211 12.07 -7.19 10.91
CA LEU A 211 12.28 -7.90 12.18
C LEU A 211 12.13 -6.98 13.40
N GLN A 212 12.60 -5.74 13.32
CA GLN A 212 12.42 -4.77 14.41
C GLN A 212 10.95 -4.34 14.55
N PHE A 213 10.22 -4.21 13.43
CA PHE A 213 8.81 -3.90 13.47
C PHE A 213 7.98 -5.05 14.05
N THR A 214 8.24 -6.30 13.62
CA THR A 214 7.58 -7.48 14.19
C THR A 214 7.84 -7.63 15.69
N TYR A 215 9.07 -7.35 16.14
CA TYR A 215 9.38 -7.33 17.57
C TYR A 215 8.56 -6.27 18.33
N ALA A 216 8.42 -5.07 17.77
CA ALA A 216 7.62 -4.01 18.38
C ALA A 216 6.13 -4.38 18.44
N LEU A 217 5.58 -4.99 17.37
CA LEU A 217 4.21 -5.49 17.31
C LEU A 217 3.97 -6.60 18.36
N GLN A 218 4.89 -7.54 18.50
CA GLN A 218 4.83 -8.60 19.53
C GLN A 218 4.82 -8.01 20.93
N LYS A 219 5.68 -7.04 21.21
CA LYS A 219 5.74 -6.32 22.49
C LYS A 219 4.44 -5.57 22.80
N ALA A 220 3.75 -5.10 21.77
CA ALA A 220 2.46 -4.42 21.86
C ALA A 220 1.26 -5.38 21.87
N GLY A 221 1.49 -6.70 21.74
CA GLY A 221 0.42 -7.69 21.68
C GLY A 221 -0.44 -7.62 20.42
N LYS A 222 0.10 -7.04 19.33
CA LYS A 222 -0.61 -6.89 18.05
C LYS A 222 -0.38 -8.09 17.15
N PRO A 223 -1.45 -8.72 16.61
CA PRO A 223 -1.33 -9.81 15.64
C PRO A 223 -0.86 -9.28 14.27
N PHE A 224 -0.10 -10.11 13.57
CA PHE A 224 0.33 -9.88 12.19
C PHE A 224 0.68 -11.20 11.53
N GLU A 225 0.72 -11.23 10.20
CA GLU A 225 1.29 -12.31 9.41
C GLU A 225 2.63 -11.89 8.83
N LEU A 226 3.54 -12.84 8.67
CA LEU A 226 4.87 -12.63 8.10
C LEU A 226 5.22 -13.75 7.13
N MET A 227 5.58 -13.38 5.88
CA MET A 227 6.15 -14.30 4.92
C MET A 227 7.53 -13.79 4.48
N LEU A 228 8.55 -14.61 4.72
CA LEU A 228 9.90 -14.36 4.26
C LEU A 228 10.20 -15.16 2.98
N TYR A 229 10.90 -14.53 2.05
CA TYR A 229 11.32 -15.14 0.79
C TYR A 229 12.84 -15.35 0.80
N PRO A 230 13.33 -16.57 1.17
CA PRO A 230 14.75 -16.90 1.16
C PRO A 230 15.35 -16.67 -0.22
N LYS A 231 16.59 -16.16 -0.25
CA LYS A 231 17.36 -15.83 -1.45
C LYS A 231 16.78 -14.72 -2.34
N SER A 232 15.61 -14.18 -2.02
CA SER A 232 15.07 -13.01 -2.72
C SER A 232 15.68 -11.73 -2.17
N ARG A 233 15.99 -10.80 -3.08
CA ARG A 233 16.42 -9.43 -2.77
C ARG A 233 15.23 -8.52 -2.54
N HIS A 234 15.37 -7.22 -2.88
CA HIS A 234 14.31 -6.22 -2.73
C HIS A 234 13.03 -6.54 -3.54
N SER A 235 13.15 -7.35 -4.58
CA SER A 235 12.01 -7.87 -5.36
C SER A 235 12.08 -9.39 -5.40
N VAL A 236 10.91 -10.04 -5.33
CA VAL A 236 10.76 -11.49 -5.51
C VAL A 236 10.64 -11.77 -7.00
N THR A 237 11.76 -12.01 -7.68
CA THR A 237 11.83 -12.11 -9.15
C THR A 237 11.77 -13.55 -9.67
N ASP A 238 12.05 -14.55 -8.84
CA ASP A 238 11.88 -15.95 -9.19
C ASP A 238 10.41 -16.22 -9.53
N PRO A 239 10.08 -16.82 -10.69
CA PRO A 239 8.69 -17.00 -11.15
C PRO A 239 7.82 -17.82 -10.20
N ASP A 240 8.37 -18.88 -9.59
CA ASP A 240 7.61 -19.74 -8.69
C ASP A 240 7.36 -19.02 -7.35
N LEU A 241 8.40 -18.34 -6.83
CA LEU A 241 8.27 -17.54 -5.62
C LEU A 241 7.36 -16.32 -5.82
N ASN A 242 7.39 -15.70 -6.99
CA ASN A 242 6.46 -14.61 -7.32
C ASN A 242 5.01 -15.09 -7.41
N THR A 243 4.79 -16.27 -7.99
CA THR A 243 3.48 -16.91 -8.02
C THR A 243 3.00 -17.21 -6.60
N HIS A 244 3.86 -17.77 -5.74
CA HIS A 244 3.56 -18.02 -4.34
C HIS A 244 3.21 -16.71 -3.60
N LEU A 245 4.00 -15.65 -3.79
CA LEU A 245 3.76 -14.34 -3.22
C LEU A 245 2.38 -13.79 -3.62
N ARG A 246 2.06 -13.81 -4.94
CA ARG A 246 0.78 -13.31 -5.45
C ARG A 246 -0.41 -14.13 -4.93
N ARG A 247 -0.27 -15.44 -4.78
CA ARG A 247 -1.31 -16.28 -4.16
C ARG A 247 -1.52 -15.93 -2.70
N GLY A 248 -0.44 -15.84 -1.91
CA GLY A 248 -0.54 -15.44 -0.51
C GLY A 248 -1.18 -14.06 -0.33
N MET A 249 -0.80 -13.08 -1.18
CA MET A 249 -1.48 -11.78 -1.19
C MET A 249 -2.97 -11.90 -1.52
N LEU A 250 -3.34 -12.68 -2.54
CA LEU A 250 -4.73 -12.88 -2.94
C LEU A 250 -5.54 -13.52 -1.80
N ASP A 251 -5.01 -14.58 -1.19
CA ASP A 251 -5.68 -15.28 -0.09
C ASP A 251 -5.94 -14.32 1.08
N PHE A 252 -4.93 -13.54 1.49
CA PHE A 252 -5.05 -12.54 2.54
C PHE A 252 -6.07 -11.43 2.20
N ILE A 253 -6.05 -10.92 0.95
CA ILE A 253 -7.03 -9.93 0.48
C ILE A 253 -8.45 -10.49 0.53
N LEU A 254 -8.66 -11.72 0.05
CA LEU A 254 -9.97 -12.36 0.05
C LEU A 254 -10.48 -12.66 1.46
N GLU A 255 -9.59 -13.02 2.37
CA GLU A 255 -9.95 -13.25 3.78
C GLU A 255 -10.49 -11.96 4.44
N HIS A 256 -9.83 -10.83 4.20
CA HIS A 256 -10.14 -9.59 4.92
C HIS A 256 -11.05 -8.62 4.15
N LEU A 257 -11.15 -8.75 2.80
CA LEU A 257 -11.98 -7.87 1.95
C LEU A 257 -13.08 -8.60 1.19
N ARG A 258 -13.33 -9.89 1.44
CA ARG A 258 -14.30 -10.66 0.66
C ARG A 258 -15.66 -9.95 0.56
N PRO A 259 -16.23 -9.85 -0.65
CA PRO A 259 -17.59 -9.38 -0.82
C PRO A 259 -18.60 -10.24 -0.05
N ALA A 260 -19.55 -9.61 0.62
CA ALA A 260 -20.61 -10.35 1.32
C ALA A 260 -21.39 -11.23 0.32
N GLY A 261 -21.54 -12.51 0.64
CA GLY A 261 -22.33 -13.47 -0.15
C GLY A 261 -21.57 -14.24 -1.24
N THR A 262 -20.28 -14.03 -1.42
CA THR A 262 -19.47 -14.86 -2.32
C THR A 262 -18.88 -16.05 -1.57
N ALA A 263 -19.29 -17.28 -1.96
CA ALA A 263 -18.58 -18.47 -1.53
C ALA A 263 -17.13 -18.45 -2.05
N PRO A 264 -16.15 -19.04 -1.30
CA PRO A 264 -14.78 -19.11 -1.75
C PRO A 264 -14.71 -20.00 -3.01
N THR A 265 -14.58 -19.40 -4.17
CA THR A 265 -14.16 -20.15 -5.35
C THR A 265 -12.64 -20.31 -5.26
N ARG A 266 -12.17 -21.46 -4.75
CA ARG A 266 -10.79 -21.88 -5.03
C ARG A 266 -10.64 -21.97 -6.55
N PRO A 267 -9.56 -21.44 -7.14
CA PRO A 267 -9.22 -21.80 -8.49
C PRO A 267 -9.12 -23.33 -8.50
N THR A 268 -9.97 -23.99 -9.27
CA THR A 268 -9.81 -25.41 -9.57
C THR A 268 -8.51 -25.52 -10.35
N GLY A 269 -7.41 -25.79 -9.64
CA GLY A 269 -6.12 -25.99 -10.23
C GLY A 269 -6.03 -27.38 -10.84
N GLN A 270 -5.62 -27.45 -12.05
CA GLN A 270 -4.73 -28.51 -12.54
C GLN A 270 -3.41 -27.88 -12.97
#